data_bbdbfeda3dffd73b9dbca548b7eb6e64
#
_entry.id   bbdbfeda3dffd73b9dbca548b7eb6e64
#
_cell.length_a   1.000
_cell.length_b   1.000
_cell.length_c   1.000
_cell.angle_alpha   90.00
_cell.angle_beta   90.00
_cell.angle_gamma   90.00
#
_symmetry.space_group_name_H-M   'P 1'
#
loop_
_entity.id
_entity.type
_entity.pdbx_description
1 polymer ?
#
loop_
_entity_poly.entity_id
_entity_poly.type
_entity_poly.pdbx_seq_one_letter_code
_entity_poly.pdbx_strand_id
1 'polypeptide(L)'
;DSIKRGVDALANAVKVTLGPKGRNVIISKSFGAPQVTKDGVTVAKEIELADPLENMGAQMVKEVASKTNDLAGDGTTTATVLAQAIVKEGLKNVAAGANPMDLKRGIDKAVEALVLDLEKQSSKVGNSSEKIKQIASISANNDDVIGELIATAFGKVGKEGVITVEEAKGTETYVDVVEGMQFDRGYLSPYFVTDSEKMIADLENPMILLCDKKISSMKDLMPVLEPVAQQSRTLLIIAEDVDGEALATLVVNKLRGSLKI
;
A
#
# COMPACT_ATOMS: atom_id res chain seq x y z
N ASP A 1 -16.51 -6.94 29.26
CA ASP A 1 -17.56 -6.02 28.70
C ASP A 1 -16.97 -4.72 28.12
N SER A 2 -15.97 -4.10 28.75
CA SER A 2 -15.37 -2.84 28.23
C SER A 2 -14.76 -3.00 26.84
N ILE A 3 -13.94 -4.03 26.62
CA ILE A 3 -13.35 -4.30 25.29
C ILE A 3 -14.45 -4.44 24.23
N LYS A 4 -15.53 -5.17 24.54
CA LYS A 4 -16.66 -5.31 23.61
C LYS A 4 -17.31 -3.97 23.28
N ARG A 5 -17.49 -3.09 24.30
CA ARG A 5 -18.03 -1.74 24.05
C ARG A 5 -17.13 -0.94 23.11
N GLY A 6 -15.82 -1.06 23.26
CA GLY A 6 -14.86 -0.44 22.35
C GLY A 6 -14.95 -0.95 20.91
N VAL A 7 -15.06 -2.28 20.74
CA VAL A 7 -15.31 -2.91 19.41
C VAL A 7 -16.62 -2.36 18.82
N ASP A 8 -17.70 -2.33 19.61
CA ASP A 8 -18.99 -1.84 19.16
C ASP A 8 -18.97 -0.36 18.81
N ALA A 9 -18.29 0.47 19.59
CA ALA A 9 -18.19 1.92 19.38
C ALA A 9 -17.53 2.22 18.03
N LEU A 10 -16.36 1.65 17.77
CA LEU A 10 -15.66 1.85 16.49
C LEU A 10 -16.45 1.28 15.31
N ALA A 11 -16.87 0.03 15.42
CA ALA A 11 -17.57 -0.63 14.31
C ALA A 11 -18.90 0.06 13.96
N ASN A 12 -19.63 0.56 14.94
CA ASN A 12 -20.87 1.30 14.68
C ASN A 12 -20.62 2.65 14.02
N ALA A 13 -19.52 3.33 14.34
CA ALA A 13 -19.14 4.58 13.67
C ALA A 13 -18.76 4.33 12.20
N VAL A 14 -17.99 3.28 11.94
CA VAL A 14 -17.58 2.92 10.58
C VAL A 14 -18.75 2.37 9.75
N LYS A 15 -19.64 1.57 10.36
CA LYS A 15 -20.77 0.91 9.70
C LYS A 15 -21.72 1.88 8.97
N VAL A 16 -21.82 3.11 9.40
CA VAL A 16 -22.70 4.10 8.75
C VAL A 16 -22.28 4.44 7.33
N THR A 17 -21.04 4.13 6.96
CA THR A 17 -20.49 4.36 5.61
C THR A 17 -20.78 3.21 4.64
N LEU A 18 -21.38 2.08 5.11
CA LEU A 18 -21.51 0.85 4.33
C LEU A 18 -22.54 0.94 3.22
N GLY A 19 -22.12 0.55 2.02
CA GLY A 19 -22.97 0.25 0.88
C GLY A 19 -23.68 1.46 0.26
N PRO A 20 -24.68 1.23 -0.61
CA PRO A 20 -25.36 2.29 -1.38
C PRO A 20 -26.06 3.35 -0.53
N LYS A 21 -26.49 2.97 0.68
CA LYS A 21 -27.10 3.87 1.66
C LYS A 21 -26.10 4.47 2.64
N GLY A 22 -24.81 4.22 2.42
CA GLY A 22 -23.74 4.74 3.27
C GLY A 22 -23.76 6.27 3.31
N ARG A 23 -23.45 6.82 4.50
CA ARG A 23 -23.43 8.25 4.76
C ARG A 23 -22.00 8.74 4.95
N ASN A 24 -21.80 10.01 4.66
CA ASN A 24 -20.56 10.67 5.02
C ASN A 24 -20.47 10.83 6.54
N VAL A 25 -19.25 10.67 7.06
CA VAL A 25 -18.88 10.96 8.44
C VAL A 25 -18.07 12.25 8.45
N ILE A 26 -18.40 13.13 9.40
CA ILE A 26 -17.66 14.38 9.62
C ILE A 26 -16.71 14.12 10.79
N ILE A 27 -15.42 14.25 10.51
CA ILE A 27 -14.34 14.08 11.50
C ILE A 27 -13.83 15.45 11.90
N SER A 28 -13.90 15.76 13.18
CA SER A 28 -13.29 16.97 13.74
C SER A 28 -11.78 16.82 13.74
N LYS A 29 -11.06 17.82 13.24
CA LYS A 29 -9.59 17.87 13.32
C LYS A 29 -9.19 18.89 14.37
N SER A 30 -8.09 18.61 15.10
CA SER A 30 -7.54 19.54 16.08
C SER A 30 -7.03 20.83 15.42
N PHE A 31 -6.62 20.75 14.16
CA PHE A 31 -6.20 21.88 13.34
C PHE A 31 -6.78 21.76 11.94
N GLY A 32 -7.29 22.87 11.40
CA GLY A 32 -7.88 22.94 10.06
C GLY A 32 -9.39 22.68 10.01
N ALA A 33 -9.91 22.52 8.81
CA ALA A 33 -11.33 22.26 8.58
C ALA A 33 -11.71 20.82 8.93
N PRO A 34 -12.96 20.55 9.35
CA PRO A 34 -13.46 19.20 9.53
C PRO A 34 -13.32 18.39 8.23
N GLN A 35 -12.91 17.15 8.35
CA GLN A 35 -12.81 16.23 7.22
C GLN A 35 -14.14 15.49 7.02
N VAL A 36 -14.65 15.50 5.80
CA VAL A 36 -15.84 14.74 5.41
C VAL A 36 -15.39 13.54 4.60
N THR A 37 -15.76 12.33 5.03
CA THR A 37 -15.35 11.10 4.35
C THR A 37 -16.42 10.02 4.42
N LYS A 38 -16.40 9.11 3.46
CA LYS A 38 -17.14 7.85 3.44
C LYS A 38 -16.22 6.63 3.62
N ASP A 39 -14.90 6.85 3.60
CA ASP A 39 -13.93 5.78 3.70
C ASP A 39 -13.86 5.22 5.11
N GLY A 40 -14.10 3.91 5.23
CA GLY A 40 -14.17 3.22 6.53
C GLY A 40 -12.85 3.20 7.27
N VAL A 41 -11.71 3.03 6.59
CA VAL A 41 -10.40 3.02 7.26
C VAL A 41 -10.02 4.42 7.76
N THR A 42 -10.33 5.46 7.03
CA THR A 42 -10.12 6.85 7.47
C THR A 42 -10.93 7.15 8.73
N VAL A 43 -12.21 6.75 8.76
CA VAL A 43 -13.04 6.89 9.97
C VAL A 43 -12.46 6.08 11.12
N ALA A 44 -12.07 4.82 10.89
CA ALA A 44 -11.53 3.95 11.93
C ALA A 44 -10.25 4.51 12.57
N LYS A 45 -9.36 5.09 11.76
CA LYS A 45 -8.07 5.65 12.22
C LYS A 45 -8.22 6.83 13.18
N GLU A 46 -9.27 7.61 13.03
CA GLU A 46 -9.51 8.81 13.84
C GLU A 46 -10.28 8.54 15.16
N ILE A 47 -10.77 7.31 15.36
CA ILE A 47 -11.52 6.98 16.58
C ILE A 47 -10.55 6.64 17.70
N GLU A 48 -10.66 7.41 18.80
CA GLU A 48 -10.01 7.17 20.08
C GLU A 48 -11.04 7.28 21.20
N LEU A 49 -10.99 6.36 22.15
CA LEU A 49 -11.92 6.31 23.27
C LEU A 49 -11.20 6.67 24.57
N ALA A 50 -11.89 7.41 25.45
CA ALA A 50 -11.31 7.88 26.70
C ALA A 50 -11.01 6.75 27.71
N ASP A 51 -11.82 5.71 27.74
CA ASP A 51 -11.58 4.53 28.59
C ASP A 51 -10.51 3.63 27.96
N PRO A 52 -9.40 3.33 28.67
CA PRO A 52 -8.30 2.54 28.12
C PRO A 52 -8.70 1.13 27.68
N LEU A 53 -9.63 0.46 28.39
CA LEU A 53 -10.09 -0.88 28.03
C LEU A 53 -11.03 -0.85 26.81
N GLU A 54 -11.87 0.15 26.72
CA GLU A 54 -12.70 0.36 25.52
C GLU A 54 -11.82 0.73 24.33
N ASN A 55 -10.83 1.61 24.54
CA ASN A 55 -9.89 1.98 23.48
C ASN A 55 -9.08 0.79 22.97
N MET A 56 -8.69 -0.13 23.83
CA MET A 56 -8.03 -1.39 23.42
C MET A 56 -8.92 -2.19 22.45
N GLY A 57 -10.22 -2.32 22.75
CA GLY A 57 -11.18 -2.97 21.84
C GLY A 57 -11.31 -2.25 20.50
N ALA A 58 -11.36 -0.92 20.52
CA ALA A 58 -11.38 -0.11 19.30
C ALA A 58 -10.10 -0.30 18.47
N GLN A 59 -8.91 -0.29 19.10
CA GLN A 59 -7.64 -0.49 18.41
C GLN A 59 -7.55 -1.86 17.69
N MET A 60 -8.08 -2.93 18.30
CA MET A 60 -8.12 -4.24 17.65
C MET A 60 -8.93 -4.21 16.34
N VAL A 61 -10.06 -3.52 16.31
CA VAL A 61 -10.87 -3.40 15.09
C VAL A 61 -10.28 -2.40 14.10
N LYS A 62 -9.60 -1.36 14.58
CA LYS A 62 -8.82 -0.44 13.74
C LYS A 62 -7.73 -1.19 12.96
N GLU A 63 -7.06 -2.14 13.60
CA GLU A 63 -6.05 -2.99 12.97
C GLU A 63 -6.65 -3.85 11.83
N VAL A 64 -7.88 -4.39 12.03
CA VAL A 64 -8.59 -5.13 10.96
C VAL A 64 -8.83 -4.23 9.75
N ALA A 65 -9.32 -3.01 9.95
CA ALA A 65 -9.55 -2.07 8.86
C ALA A 65 -8.25 -1.71 8.13
N SER A 66 -7.17 -1.43 8.88
CA SER A 66 -5.87 -1.07 8.33
C SER A 66 -5.26 -2.21 7.51
N LYS A 67 -5.22 -3.44 8.05
CA LYS A 67 -4.72 -4.60 7.29
C LYS A 67 -5.52 -4.90 6.03
N THR A 68 -6.83 -4.73 6.07
CA THR A 68 -7.67 -4.89 4.88
C THR A 68 -7.33 -3.85 3.82
N ASN A 69 -7.11 -2.60 4.25
CA ASN A 69 -6.68 -1.53 3.35
C ASN A 69 -5.31 -1.83 2.71
N ASP A 70 -4.34 -2.26 3.51
CA ASP A 70 -2.97 -2.51 3.04
C ASP A 70 -2.90 -3.69 2.06
N LEU A 71 -3.76 -4.71 2.25
CA LEU A 71 -3.78 -5.90 1.40
C LEU A 71 -4.66 -5.78 0.15
N ALA A 72 -5.79 -5.09 0.26
CA ALA A 72 -6.80 -5.07 -0.80
C ALA A 72 -7.19 -3.65 -1.27
N GLY A 73 -6.92 -2.61 -0.49
CA GLY A 73 -7.30 -1.23 -0.80
C GLY A 73 -8.81 -0.96 -0.73
N ASP A 74 -9.62 -1.99 -0.47
CA ASP A 74 -11.09 -1.90 -0.41
C ASP A 74 -11.66 -2.91 0.61
N GLY A 75 -12.95 -2.76 0.93
CA GLY A 75 -13.65 -3.67 1.83
C GLY A 75 -13.40 -3.42 3.32
N THR A 76 -12.80 -2.30 3.70
CA THR A 76 -12.44 -1.97 5.09
C THR A 76 -13.65 -1.89 6.01
N THR A 77 -14.75 -1.29 5.56
CA THR A 77 -16.02 -1.23 6.31
C THR A 77 -16.63 -2.61 6.46
N THR A 78 -16.63 -3.44 5.41
CA THR A 78 -17.14 -4.81 5.45
C THR A 78 -16.34 -5.66 6.44
N ALA A 79 -15.02 -5.60 6.39
CA ALA A 79 -14.14 -6.31 7.32
C ALA A 79 -14.39 -5.89 8.78
N THR A 80 -14.57 -4.60 9.04
CA THR A 80 -14.90 -4.05 10.35
C THR A 80 -16.22 -4.60 10.89
N VAL A 81 -17.26 -4.63 10.06
CA VAL A 81 -18.58 -5.16 10.44
C VAL A 81 -18.54 -6.66 10.70
N LEU A 82 -17.81 -7.43 9.89
CA LEU A 82 -17.60 -8.85 10.10
C LEU A 82 -16.82 -9.13 11.38
N ALA A 83 -15.76 -8.37 11.66
CA ALA A 83 -15.00 -8.50 12.90
C ALA A 83 -15.89 -8.26 14.13
N GLN A 84 -16.71 -7.21 14.11
CA GLN A 84 -17.70 -6.95 15.16
C GLN A 84 -18.65 -8.14 15.36
N ALA A 85 -19.20 -8.69 14.28
CA ALA A 85 -20.13 -9.79 14.33
C ALA A 85 -19.49 -11.06 14.92
N ILE A 86 -18.28 -11.40 14.47
CA ILE A 86 -17.51 -12.56 14.95
C ILE A 86 -17.22 -12.42 16.45
N VAL A 87 -16.72 -11.25 16.87
CA VAL A 87 -16.44 -10.98 18.29
C VAL A 87 -17.71 -11.07 19.13
N LYS A 88 -18.82 -10.49 18.67
CA LYS A 88 -20.10 -10.49 19.38
C LYS A 88 -20.65 -11.90 19.57
N GLU A 89 -20.66 -12.69 18.51
CA GLU A 89 -21.18 -14.09 18.60
C GLU A 89 -20.19 -15.00 19.34
N GLY A 90 -18.88 -14.82 19.14
CA GLY A 90 -17.85 -15.54 19.86
C GLY A 90 -17.96 -15.34 21.38
N LEU A 91 -18.10 -14.09 21.83
CA LEU A 91 -18.25 -13.77 23.25
C LEU A 91 -19.53 -14.37 23.88
N LYS A 92 -20.64 -14.46 23.12
CA LYS A 92 -21.86 -15.15 23.60
C LYS A 92 -21.59 -16.63 23.87
N ASN A 93 -20.89 -17.30 22.94
CA ASN A 93 -20.57 -18.72 23.08
C ASN A 93 -19.63 -18.98 24.26
N VAL A 94 -18.62 -18.13 24.43
CA VAL A 94 -17.69 -18.21 25.58
C VAL A 94 -18.45 -17.98 26.91
N ALA A 95 -19.33 -16.99 26.96
CA ALA A 95 -20.18 -16.75 28.14
C ALA A 95 -21.14 -17.91 28.44
N ALA A 96 -21.54 -18.65 27.43
CA ALA A 96 -22.33 -19.88 27.57
C ALA A 96 -21.49 -21.11 27.95
N GLY A 97 -20.19 -20.98 28.19
CA GLY A 97 -19.29 -22.04 28.64
C GLY A 97 -18.51 -22.77 27.54
N ALA A 98 -18.54 -22.28 26.28
CA ALA A 98 -17.73 -22.84 25.22
C ALA A 98 -16.23 -22.56 25.47
N ASN A 99 -15.36 -23.52 25.14
CA ASN A 99 -13.93 -23.35 25.24
C ASN A 99 -13.44 -22.36 24.17
N PRO A 100 -12.77 -21.25 24.54
CA PRO A 100 -12.30 -20.25 23.58
C PRO A 100 -11.32 -20.80 22.54
N MET A 101 -10.49 -21.78 22.91
CA MET A 101 -9.53 -22.38 21.99
C MET A 101 -10.18 -23.28 20.95
N ASP A 102 -11.24 -23.99 21.33
CA ASP A 102 -12.02 -24.80 20.40
C ASP A 102 -12.85 -23.91 19.46
N LEU A 103 -13.39 -22.82 19.99
CA LEU A 103 -14.06 -21.80 19.18
C LEU A 103 -13.10 -21.19 18.14
N LYS A 104 -11.88 -20.86 18.55
CA LYS A 104 -10.84 -20.36 17.62
C LYS A 104 -10.57 -21.38 16.51
N ARG A 105 -10.34 -22.66 16.86
CA ARG A 105 -10.12 -23.72 15.86
C ARG A 105 -11.29 -23.86 14.88
N GLY A 106 -12.51 -23.69 15.38
CA GLY A 106 -13.71 -23.69 14.56
C GLY A 106 -13.76 -22.52 13.58
N ILE A 107 -13.41 -21.31 14.04
CA ILE A 107 -13.32 -20.09 13.21
C ILE A 107 -12.23 -20.28 12.14
N ASP A 108 -11.05 -20.77 12.49
CA ASP A 108 -9.95 -20.99 11.54
C ASP A 108 -10.39 -21.93 10.39
N LYS A 109 -11.03 -23.07 10.71
CA LYS A 109 -11.56 -23.98 9.70
C LYS A 109 -12.67 -23.37 8.84
N ALA A 110 -13.53 -22.57 9.44
CA ALA A 110 -14.57 -21.87 8.69
C ALA A 110 -13.99 -20.85 7.73
N VAL A 111 -12.95 -20.10 8.14
CA VAL A 111 -12.25 -19.14 7.29
C VAL A 111 -11.59 -19.85 6.10
N GLU A 112 -10.90 -20.97 6.31
CA GLU A 112 -10.31 -21.76 5.21
C GLU A 112 -11.36 -22.18 4.17
N ALA A 113 -12.49 -22.70 4.64
CA ALA A 113 -13.58 -23.12 3.75
C ALA A 113 -14.21 -21.93 3.00
N LEU A 114 -14.41 -20.80 3.68
CA LEU A 114 -14.97 -19.58 3.09
C LEU A 114 -14.03 -18.97 2.04
N VAL A 115 -12.72 -18.93 2.28
CA VAL A 115 -11.74 -18.43 1.32
C VAL A 115 -11.77 -19.26 0.03
N LEU A 116 -11.79 -20.59 0.13
CA LEU A 116 -11.89 -21.48 -1.03
C LEU A 116 -13.19 -21.27 -1.82
N ASP A 117 -14.29 -20.99 -1.13
CA ASP A 117 -15.57 -20.72 -1.80
C ASP A 117 -15.59 -19.33 -2.45
N LEU A 118 -15.06 -18.32 -1.79
CA LEU A 118 -14.90 -16.97 -2.35
C LEU A 118 -14.00 -16.96 -3.60
N GLU A 119 -12.92 -17.75 -3.61
CA GLU A 119 -12.07 -17.91 -4.80
C GLU A 119 -12.85 -18.44 -6.00
N LYS A 120 -13.75 -19.41 -5.79
CA LYS A 120 -14.61 -19.94 -6.87
C LYS A 120 -15.63 -18.93 -7.38
N GLN A 121 -16.13 -18.06 -6.50
CA GLN A 121 -17.11 -17.04 -6.84
C GLN A 121 -16.45 -15.80 -7.45
N SER A 122 -15.16 -15.60 -7.23
CA SER A 122 -14.44 -14.42 -7.71
C SER A 122 -14.35 -14.36 -9.22
N SER A 123 -14.48 -13.17 -9.78
CA SER A 123 -14.31 -12.92 -11.21
C SER A 123 -13.05 -12.11 -11.45
N LYS A 124 -12.11 -12.65 -12.20
CA LYS A 124 -10.87 -11.93 -12.54
C LYS A 124 -11.17 -10.69 -13.38
N VAL A 125 -10.59 -9.57 -13.01
CA VAL A 125 -10.69 -8.30 -13.73
C VAL A 125 -9.92 -8.40 -15.05
N GLY A 126 -8.75 -9.01 -15.03
CA GLY A 126 -7.89 -9.14 -16.20
C GLY A 126 -7.45 -7.78 -16.75
N ASN A 127 -7.43 -7.63 -18.07
CA ASN A 127 -7.11 -6.41 -18.81
C ASN A 127 -8.39 -5.70 -19.32
N SER A 128 -9.55 -6.02 -18.76
CA SER A 128 -10.81 -5.41 -19.19
C SER A 128 -10.89 -3.96 -18.70
N SER A 129 -10.75 -3.00 -19.63
CA SER A 129 -10.88 -1.57 -19.34
C SER A 129 -12.26 -1.26 -18.73
N GLU A 130 -13.32 -1.92 -19.19
CA GLU A 130 -14.67 -1.75 -18.65
C GLU A 130 -14.76 -2.16 -17.17
N LYS A 131 -14.21 -3.33 -16.80
CA LYS A 131 -14.20 -3.77 -15.40
C LYS A 131 -13.34 -2.86 -14.53
N ILE A 132 -12.20 -2.40 -15.04
CA ILE A 132 -11.33 -1.45 -14.33
C ILE A 132 -12.09 -0.15 -14.08
N LYS A 133 -12.77 0.39 -15.10
CA LYS A 133 -13.61 1.57 -14.97
C LYS A 133 -14.71 1.40 -13.93
N GLN A 134 -15.44 0.29 -13.97
CA GLN A 134 -16.50 0.00 -13.00
C GLN A 134 -15.99 -0.05 -11.56
N ILE A 135 -14.86 -0.71 -11.33
CA ILE A 135 -14.24 -0.79 -10.00
C ILE A 135 -13.77 0.59 -9.54
N ALA A 136 -13.10 1.34 -10.41
CA ALA A 136 -12.62 2.68 -10.12
C ALA A 136 -13.77 3.66 -9.83
N SER A 137 -14.86 3.59 -10.61
CA SER A 137 -16.06 4.40 -10.36
C SER A 137 -16.67 4.11 -9.00
N ILE A 138 -16.81 2.82 -8.63
CA ILE A 138 -17.34 2.41 -7.32
C ILE A 138 -16.43 2.92 -6.19
N SER A 139 -15.12 2.77 -6.33
CA SER A 139 -14.13 3.25 -5.35
C SER A 139 -14.16 4.77 -5.20
N ALA A 140 -14.43 5.48 -6.29
CA ALA A 140 -14.63 6.94 -6.32
C ALA A 140 -16.05 7.37 -5.93
N ASN A 141 -16.80 6.56 -5.22
CA ASN A 141 -18.17 6.85 -4.77
C ASN A 141 -19.17 7.05 -5.92
N ASN A 142 -19.10 6.21 -6.94
CA ASN A 142 -19.87 6.22 -8.18
C ASN A 142 -19.61 7.47 -9.06
N ASP A 143 -18.38 7.95 -9.06
CA ASP A 143 -17.93 8.99 -9.99
C ASP A 143 -17.37 8.34 -11.27
N ASP A 144 -18.14 8.42 -12.35
CA ASP A 144 -17.78 7.84 -13.64
C ASP A 144 -16.64 8.60 -14.33
N VAL A 145 -16.45 9.88 -14.03
CA VAL A 145 -15.36 10.69 -14.59
C VAL A 145 -14.04 10.22 -14.02
N ILE A 146 -13.97 10.05 -12.72
CA ILE A 146 -12.77 9.50 -12.04
C ILE A 146 -12.54 8.05 -12.51
N GLY A 147 -13.59 7.24 -12.64
CA GLY A 147 -13.51 5.88 -13.16
C GLY A 147 -12.86 5.81 -14.55
N GLU A 148 -13.25 6.70 -15.45
CA GLU A 148 -12.69 6.79 -16.81
C GLU A 148 -11.23 7.23 -16.79
N LEU A 149 -10.87 8.22 -15.99
CA LEU A 149 -9.50 8.70 -15.84
C LEU A 149 -8.57 7.57 -15.33
N ILE A 150 -9.00 6.83 -14.32
CA ILE A 150 -8.24 5.69 -13.78
C ILE A 150 -8.11 4.58 -14.82
N ALA A 151 -9.20 4.21 -15.52
CA ALA A 151 -9.15 3.20 -16.57
C ALA A 151 -8.22 3.61 -17.71
N THR A 152 -8.21 4.90 -18.08
CA THR A 152 -7.29 5.46 -19.08
C THR A 152 -5.84 5.37 -18.62
N ALA A 153 -5.56 5.71 -17.35
CA ALA A 153 -4.23 5.58 -16.77
C ALA A 153 -3.75 4.12 -16.80
N PHE A 154 -4.58 3.17 -16.36
CA PHE A 154 -4.27 1.73 -16.44
C PHE A 154 -4.01 1.26 -17.87
N GLY A 155 -4.77 1.75 -18.84
CA GLY A 155 -4.57 1.44 -20.24
C GLY A 155 -3.20 1.88 -20.78
N LYS A 156 -2.67 2.98 -20.25
CA LYS A 156 -1.38 3.54 -20.66
C LYS A 156 -0.19 2.89 -19.95
N VAL A 157 -0.29 2.64 -18.64
CA VAL A 157 0.83 2.12 -17.84
C VAL A 157 0.84 0.60 -17.71
N GLY A 158 -0.28 -0.07 -18.00
CA GLY A 158 -0.43 -1.52 -17.87
C GLY A 158 -0.58 -1.96 -16.41
N LYS A 159 -0.62 -3.29 -16.21
CA LYS A 159 -0.84 -3.89 -14.88
C LYS A 159 0.28 -3.66 -13.87
N GLU A 160 1.48 -3.61 -14.36
CA GLU A 160 2.69 -3.43 -13.55
C GLU A 160 3.02 -1.95 -13.30
N GLY A 161 2.24 -1.05 -13.92
CA GLY A 161 2.43 0.37 -13.75
C GLY A 161 1.94 0.87 -12.40
N VAL A 162 2.62 1.87 -11.86
CA VAL A 162 2.22 2.54 -10.63
C VAL A 162 1.33 3.73 -10.98
N ILE A 163 0.18 3.82 -10.32
CA ILE A 163 -0.73 4.97 -10.43
C ILE A 163 -0.78 5.65 -9.08
N THR A 164 -0.41 6.93 -9.07
CA THR A 164 -0.51 7.80 -7.89
C THR A 164 -1.58 8.84 -8.10
N VAL A 165 -2.19 9.30 -7.02
CA VAL A 165 -3.18 10.38 -7.02
C VAL A 165 -2.60 11.53 -6.21
N GLU A 166 -2.48 12.69 -6.84
CA GLU A 166 -1.92 13.89 -6.23
C GLU A 166 -2.89 15.06 -6.40
N GLU A 167 -2.79 16.03 -5.50
CA GLU A 167 -3.57 17.27 -5.60
C GLU A 167 -3.00 18.16 -6.69
N ALA A 168 -3.83 18.50 -7.70
CA ALA A 168 -3.42 19.37 -8.77
C ALA A 168 -3.30 20.84 -8.29
N LYS A 169 -2.38 21.58 -8.84
CA LYS A 169 -2.24 23.03 -8.59
C LYS A 169 -3.33 23.87 -9.29
N GLY A 170 -4.02 23.26 -10.26
CA GLY A 170 -5.10 23.88 -11.04
C GLY A 170 -6.48 23.36 -10.65
N THR A 171 -7.49 23.78 -11.40
CA THR A 171 -8.89 23.38 -11.19
C THR A 171 -9.32 22.16 -12.00
N GLU A 172 -8.51 21.73 -12.93
CA GLU A 172 -8.80 20.61 -13.83
C GLU A 172 -8.14 19.32 -13.34
N THR A 173 -8.89 18.22 -13.41
CA THR A 173 -8.38 16.87 -13.16
C THR A 173 -7.88 16.27 -14.46
N TYR A 174 -6.65 15.82 -14.49
CA TYR A 174 -6.02 15.23 -15.69
C TYR A 174 -5.15 14.04 -15.33
N VAL A 175 -4.82 13.26 -16.35
CA VAL A 175 -3.88 12.13 -16.24
C VAL A 175 -2.58 12.53 -16.89
N ASP A 176 -1.50 12.56 -16.10
CA ASP A 176 -0.13 12.68 -16.60
C ASP A 176 0.52 11.30 -16.61
N VAL A 177 1.26 10.99 -17.68
CA VAL A 177 1.89 9.68 -17.83
C VAL A 177 3.37 9.90 -18.06
N VAL A 178 4.16 9.38 -17.13
CA VAL A 178 5.62 9.36 -17.21
C VAL A 178 6.07 7.96 -17.63
N GLU A 179 6.84 7.86 -18.69
CA GLU A 179 7.46 6.60 -19.06
C GLU A 179 8.62 6.31 -18.12
N GLY A 180 8.58 5.15 -17.47
CA GLY A 180 9.57 4.74 -16.50
C GLY A 180 9.03 4.60 -15.09
N MET A 181 9.90 4.76 -14.11
CA MET A 181 9.59 4.62 -12.70
C MET A 181 10.26 5.75 -11.91
N GLN A 182 9.52 6.37 -10.99
CA GLN A 182 10.07 7.39 -10.10
C GLN A 182 10.24 6.80 -8.70
N PHE A 183 11.40 7.06 -8.11
CA PHE A 183 11.74 6.64 -6.74
C PHE A 183 11.86 7.86 -5.84
N ASP A 184 11.49 7.72 -4.56
CA ASP A 184 11.64 8.78 -3.55
C ASP A 184 13.09 9.01 -3.14
N ARG A 185 13.95 8.00 -3.32
CA ARG A 185 15.38 8.09 -3.02
C ARG A 185 16.18 8.10 -4.31
N GLY A 186 17.13 9.02 -4.38
CA GLY A 186 18.09 9.12 -5.47
C GLY A 186 19.39 8.33 -5.19
N TYR A 187 20.51 8.86 -5.65
CA TYR A 187 21.82 8.23 -5.48
C TYR A 187 22.25 8.17 -4.00
N LEU A 188 22.97 7.11 -3.63
CA LEU A 188 23.47 6.90 -2.27
C LEU A 188 24.61 7.81 -1.87
N SER A 189 25.34 8.35 -2.84
CA SER A 189 26.47 9.23 -2.58
C SER A 189 26.56 10.33 -3.65
N PRO A 190 26.87 11.59 -3.28
CA PRO A 190 27.10 12.66 -4.22
C PRO A 190 28.21 12.38 -5.26
N TYR A 191 29.09 11.43 -4.97
CA TYR A 191 30.13 11.03 -5.91
C TYR A 191 29.61 10.29 -7.15
N PHE A 192 28.35 9.84 -7.15
CA PHE A 192 27.72 9.20 -8.31
C PHE A 192 27.12 10.18 -9.32
N VAL A 193 27.10 11.48 -9.02
CA VAL A 193 26.60 12.48 -9.98
C VAL A 193 27.46 12.51 -11.25
N THR A 194 26.81 12.77 -12.38
CA THR A 194 27.47 13.02 -13.68
C THR A 194 27.61 14.50 -13.98
N ASP A 195 26.68 15.31 -13.44
CA ASP A 195 26.70 16.76 -13.51
C ASP A 195 26.75 17.34 -12.08
N SER A 196 27.91 17.84 -11.69
CA SER A 196 28.11 18.35 -10.32
C SER A 196 27.49 19.74 -10.10
N GLU A 197 27.20 20.51 -11.15
CA GLU A 197 26.56 21.82 -11.01
C GLU A 197 25.07 21.66 -10.72
N LYS A 198 24.42 20.70 -11.39
CA LYS A 198 23.01 20.40 -11.21
C LYS A 198 22.75 19.32 -10.15
N MET A 199 23.79 18.67 -9.67
CA MET A 199 23.69 17.53 -8.75
C MET A 199 22.79 16.41 -9.30
N ILE A 200 22.97 16.04 -10.56
CA ILE A 200 22.20 15.03 -11.28
C ILE A 200 23.11 13.88 -11.69
N ALA A 201 22.61 12.65 -11.60
CA ALA A 201 23.17 11.47 -12.22
C ALA A 201 22.33 11.11 -13.45
N ASP A 202 22.77 11.56 -14.61
CA ASP A 202 22.16 11.23 -15.90
C ASP A 202 22.95 10.11 -16.57
N LEU A 203 22.28 8.98 -16.81
CA LEU A 203 22.91 7.75 -17.33
C LEU A 203 22.24 7.36 -18.64
N GLU A 204 22.93 7.58 -19.74
CA GLU A 204 22.43 7.18 -21.05
C GLU A 204 22.52 5.66 -21.25
N ASN A 205 21.39 5.05 -21.52
CA ASN A 205 21.26 3.63 -21.90
C ASN A 205 22.01 2.66 -20.95
N PRO A 206 21.82 2.77 -19.62
CA PRO A 206 22.57 1.98 -18.66
C PRO A 206 22.14 0.50 -18.67
N MET A 207 23.05 -0.37 -18.28
CA MET A 207 22.68 -1.68 -17.77
C MET A 207 22.09 -1.53 -16.37
N ILE A 208 21.09 -2.28 -16.04
CA ILE A 208 20.41 -2.18 -14.74
C ILE A 208 20.62 -3.49 -13.96
N LEU A 209 21.21 -3.36 -12.77
CA LEU A 209 21.28 -4.43 -11.78
C LEU A 209 20.19 -4.21 -10.74
N LEU A 210 19.26 -5.15 -10.63
CA LEU A 210 18.24 -5.18 -9.59
C LEU A 210 18.66 -6.18 -8.51
N CYS A 211 18.70 -5.75 -7.26
CA CYS A 211 19.04 -6.59 -6.12
C CYS A 211 18.09 -6.30 -4.96
N ASP A 212 17.42 -7.33 -4.47
CA ASP A 212 16.47 -7.28 -3.34
C ASP A 212 17.15 -7.43 -1.97
N LYS A 213 18.47 -7.18 -1.92
CA LYS A 213 19.28 -7.33 -0.71
C LYS A 213 20.22 -6.15 -0.54
N LYS A 214 20.67 -5.98 0.69
CA LYS A 214 21.77 -5.07 1.01
C LYS A 214 23.09 -5.63 0.46
N ILE A 215 23.86 -4.77 -0.20
CA ILE A 215 25.15 -5.11 -0.80
C ILE A 215 26.25 -4.45 0.03
N SER A 216 27.01 -5.26 0.76
CA SER A 216 28.12 -4.79 1.61
C SER A 216 29.50 -5.30 1.13
N SER A 217 29.52 -6.39 0.37
CA SER A 217 30.75 -7.04 -0.11
C SER A 217 30.93 -6.87 -1.62
N MET A 218 32.14 -6.53 -2.02
CA MET A 218 32.51 -6.45 -3.44
C MET A 218 32.46 -7.80 -4.16
N LYS A 219 32.63 -8.91 -3.43
CA LYS A 219 32.59 -10.25 -4.04
C LYS A 219 31.26 -10.53 -4.73
N ASP A 220 30.18 -10.00 -4.20
CA ASP A 220 28.84 -10.22 -4.74
C ASP A 220 28.62 -9.44 -6.05
N LEU A 221 29.33 -8.32 -6.23
CA LEU A 221 29.24 -7.48 -7.40
C LEU A 221 30.23 -7.84 -8.51
N MET A 222 31.35 -8.47 -8.20
CA MET A 222 32.40 -8.76 -9.17
C MET A 222 31.91 -9.46 -10.44
N PRO A 223 31.03 -10.48 -10.37
CA PRO A 223 30.53 -11.17 -11.57
C PRO A 223 29.77 -10.24 -12.54
N VAL A 224 29.21 -9.15 -12.02
CA VAL A 224 28.48 -8.15 -12.83
C VAL A 224 29.40 -7.03 -13.28
N LEU A 225 30.29 -6.57 -12.39
CA LEU A 225 31.16 -5.43 -12.68
C LEU A 225 32.23 -5.74 -13.73
N GLU A 226 32.79 -6.93 -13.74
CA GLU A 226 33.81 -7.33 -14.73
C GLU A 226 33.29 -7.24 -16.18
N PRO A 227 32.16 -7.86 -16.54
CA PRO A 227 31.61 -7.72 -17.89
C PRO A 227 31.21 -6.30 -18.25
N VAL A 228 30.68 -5.53 -17.31
CA VAL A 228 30.29 -4.12 -17.52
C VAL A 228 31.53 -3.26 -17.81
N ALA A 229 32.59 -3.43 -17.05
CA ALA A 229 33.85 -2.73 -17.23
C ALA A 229 34.51 -3.07 -18.58
N GLN A 230 34.55 -4.37 -18.94
CA GLN A 230 35.08 -4.83 -20.22
C GLN A 230 34.34 -4.24 -21.42
N GLN A 231 33.02 -4.08 -21.30
CA GLN A 231 32.19 -3.49 -22.35
C GLN A 231 32.15 -1.95 -22.29
N SER A 232 32.79 -1.34 -21.31
CA SER A 232 32.74 0.12 -21.06
C SER A 232 31.32 0.70 -20.97
N ARG A 233 30.35 -0.14 -20.54
CA ARG A 233 28.96 0.22 -20.39
C ARG A 233 28.71 0.95 -19.08
N THR A 234 27.66 1.76 -19.06
CA THR A 234 27.17 2.41 -17.84
C THR A 234 26.32 1.42 -17.06
N LEU A 235 26.44 1.39 -15.74
CA LEU A 235 25.68 0.53 -14.84
C LEU A 235 24.88 1.35 -13.83
N LEU A 236 23.59 1.06 -13.71
CA LEU A 236 22.73 1.52 -12.63
C LEU A 236 22.47 0.35 -11.69
N ILE A 237 22.80 0.50 -10.42
CA ILE A 237 22.51 -0.48 -9.39
C ILE A 237 21.31 0.02 -8.57
N ILE A 238 20.25 -0.78 -8.52
CA ILE A 238 19.08 -0.55 -7.69
C ILE A 238 19.03 -1.69 -6.67
N ALA A 239 19.31 -1.36 -5.40
CA ALA A 239 19.38 -2.31 -4.31
C ALA A 239 18.63 -1.76 -3.09
N GLU A 240 18.34 -2.62 -2.11
CA GLU A 240 17.79 -2.19 -0.84
C GLU A 240 18.71 -1.18 -0.14
N ASP A 241 20.02 -1.48 -0.13
CA ASP A 241 21.07 -0.56 0.33
C ASP A 241 22.42 -1.01 -0.24
N VAL A 242 23.41 -0.09 -0.33
CA VAL A 242 24.79 -0.40 -0.65
C VAL A 242 25.68 0.32 0.34
N ASP A 243 26.48 -0.41 1.13
CA ASP A 243 27.34 0.19 2.14
C ASP A 243 28.75 -0.45 2.22
N GLY A 244 29.49 -0.05 3.24
CA GLY A 244 30.77 -0.63 3.60
C GLY A 244 31.79 -0.65 2.48
N GLU A 245 32.47 -1.79 2.31
CA GLU A 245 33.51 -1.98 1.30
C GLU A 245 32.97 -1.83 -0.14
N ALA A 246 31.74 -2.31 -0.39
CA ALA A 246 31.13 -2.22 -1.70
C ALA A 246 30.95 -0.77 -2.14
N LEU A 247 30.32 0.07 -1.30
CA LEU A 247 30.12 1.48 -1.62
C LEU A 247 31.43 2.22 -1.83
N ALA A 248 32.40 2.05 -0.93
CA ALA A 248 33.71 2.70 -1.02
C ALA A 248 34.44 2.33 -2.32
N THR A 249 34.41 1.06 -2.68
CA THR A 249 35.06 0.58 -3.91
C THR A 249 34.38 1.09 -5.18
N LEU A 250 33.06 1.12 -5.21
CA LEU A 250 32.31 1.68 -6.34
C LEU A 250 32.61 3.17 -6.53
N VAL A 251 32.63 3.94 -5.44
CA VAL A 251 32.98 5.37 -5.48
C VAL A 251 34.40 5.58 -6.00
N VAL A 252 35.38 4.85 -5.48
CA VAL A 252 36.78 4.96 -5.91
C VAL A 252 36.95 4.63 -7.41
N ASN A 253 36.30 3.56 -7.89
CA ASN A 253 36.38 3.18 -9.30
C ASN A 253 35.63 4.16 -10.22
N LYS A 254 34.54 4.74 -9.76
CA LYS A 254 33.86 5.85 -10.45
C LYS A 254 34.77 7.05 -10.58
N LEU A 255 35.39 7.49 -9.49
CA LEU A 255 36.31 8.65 -9.49
C LEU A 255 37.56 8.44 -10.36
N ARG A 256 38.06 7.19 -10.42
CA ARG A 256 39.15 6.80 -11.31
C ARG A 256 38.76 6.70 -12.79
N GLY A 257 37.47 6.75 -13.09
CA GLY A 257 36.94 6.59 -14.45
C GLY A 257 37.01 5.14 -14.96
N SER A 258 37.33 4.17 -14.11
CA SER A 258 37.39 2.77 -14.48
C SER A 258 35.97 2.08 -14.55
N LEU A 259 35.02 2.64 -13.88
CA LEU A 259 33.61 2.22 -13.93
C LEU A 259 32.69 3.42 -14.15
N LYS A 260 31.69 3.24 -15.00
CA LYS A 260 30.61 4.22 -15.20
C LYS A 260 29.38 3.69 -14.42
N ILE A 261 29.19 4.19 -13.20
CA ILE A 261 28.14 3.76 -12.30
C ILE A 261 27.37 4.97 -11.77
#